data_8dbb9be3f1ad0b3bfb5e08fb52ffdc1a
#
_entry.id   8dbb9be3f1ad0b3bfb5e08fb52ffdc1a
#
_cell.length_a   1.000
_cell.length_b   1.000
_cell.length_c   1.000
_cell.angle_alpha   90.00
_cell.angle_beta   90.00
_cell.angle_gamma   90.00
#
_symmetry.space_group_name_H-M   'P 1'
#
loop_
_entity.id
_entity.type
_entity.pdbx_description
1 polymer ?
#
loop_
_entity_poly.entity_id
_entity_poly.type
_entity_poly.pdbx_seq_one_letter_code
_entity_poly.pdbx_strand_id
1 'polypeptide(L)'
;MANRIAAILPAAGFGTRMGADTPKQFLELDGVPLVQFTLRRLAECAEITDFFIPTHAEEAEALRARLKGQSTGRPVRVLTGGNSRQDSVAAALTEVPRDAELILVHDAVRPLVKREQVERVIAEARACGAAILGVPALDTVKEVKRASLPGDVALITATIPRERVVLAQTPQVFHAALLLEAFARARQEGITASDEAGLVEHLGHDVHVVLGSDRNLKITRPGDMELARFYLEQERASQGAAGGKR
;
A
#
# COMPACT_ATOMS: atom_id res chain seq x y z
N MET A 1 22.83 16.23 1.61
CA MET A 1 21.60 16.32 0.78
C MET A 1 20.46 15.82 1.65
N ALA A 2 19.31 16.50 1.66
CA ALA A 2 18.19 16.04 2.49
C ALA A 2 17.65 14.74 1.90
N ASN A 3 17.67 13.66 2.70
CA ASN A 3 17.10 12.36 2.35
C ASN A 3 15.56 12.49 2.34
N ARG A 4 14.98 12.98 1.25
CA ARG A 4 13.55 13.23 1.14
C ARG A 4 12.83 11.96 0.70
N ILE A 5 11.86 11.53 1.48
CA ILE A 5 11.02 10.37 1.18
C ILE A 5 9.57 10.82 1.01
N ALA A 6 9.05 10.66 -0.22
CA ALA A 6 7.67 10.95 -0.55
C ALA A 6 6.81 9.69 -0.42
N ALA A 7 5.78 9.72 0.42
CA ALA A 7 4.83 8.61 0.54
C ALA A 7 3.56 8.88 -0.28
N ILE A 8 3.17 7.94 -1.13
CA ILE A 8 1.96 7.96 -1.93
C ILE A 8 0.98 6.93 -1.36
N LEU A 9 -0.24 7.39 -1.00
CA LEU A 9 -1.33 6.54 -0.52
C LEU A 9 -2.48 6.55 -1.54
N PRO A 10 -2.48 5.64 -2.55
CA PRO A 10 -3.57 5.57 -3.51
C PRO A 10 -4.90 5.25 -2.83
N ALA A 11 -5.86 6.16 -2.93
CA ALA A 11 -7.16 6.13 -2.29
C ALA A 11 -8.33 6.29 -3.29
N ALA A 12 -8.11 6.07 -4.59
CA ALA A 12 -9.12 6.19 -5.65
C ALA A 12 -9.81 4.86 -6.02
N GLY A 13 -9.74 3.82 -5.19
CA GLY A 13 -10.40 2.55 -5.48
C GLY A 13 -11.89 2.56 -5.14
N PHE A 14 -12.76 2.16 -6.07
CA PHE A 14 -14.23 2.12 -5.86
C PHE A 14 -14.69 1.08 -4.83
N GLY A 15 -13.86 0.10 -4.46
CA GLY A 15 -14.19 -0.86 -3.40
C GLY A 15 -15.39 -1.76 -3.67
N THR A 16 -15.70 -2.06 -4.93
CA THR A 16 -16.87 -2.84 -5.38
C THR A 16 -17.10 -4.16 -4.64
N ARG A 17 -16.03 -4.76 -4.11
CA ARG A 17 -16.06 -6.02 -3.34
C ARG A 17 -16.55 -5.88 -1.90
N MET A 18 -16.71 -4.67 -1.39
CA MET A 18 -17.18 -4.41 -0.01
C MET A 18 -18.71 -4.36 0.09
N GLY A 19 -19.43 -4.22 -1.03
CA GLY A 19 -20.89 -4.12 -1.04
C GLY A 19 -21.46 -2.88 -0.30
N ALA A 20 -20.62 -1.89 -0.03
CA ALA A 20 -21.00 -0.66 0.67
C ALA A 20 -21.13 0.50 -0.31
N ASP A 21 -22.09 1.41 -0.06
CA ASP A 21 -22.26 2.65 -0.82
C ASP A 21 -21.09 3.64 -0.60
N THR A 22 -20.37 3.48 0.50
CA THR A 22 -19.21 4.31 0.84
C THR A 22 -17.93 3.67 0.30
N PRO A 23 -17.06 4.44 -0.40
CA PRO A 23 -15.77 3.93 -0.85
C PRO A 23 -14.94 3.39 0.32
N LYS A 24 -14.32 2.21 0.13
CA LYS A 24 -13.70 1.42 1.21
C LYS A 24 -12.65 2.18 2.03
N GLN A 25 -11.93 3.12 1.43
CA GLN A 25 -10.91 3.94 2.11
C GLN A 25 -11.50 4.90 3.15
N PHE A 26 -12.80 5.14 3.09
CA PHE A 26 -13.55 5.97 4.04
C PHE A 26 -14.33 5.16 5.08
N LEU A 27 -14.35 3.82 4.96
CA LEU A 27 -14.88 2.96 6.01
C LEU A 27 -14.08 3.15 7.29
N GLU A 28 -14.77 3.06 8.43
CA GLU A 28 -14.17 3.41 9.72
C GLU A 28 -13.72 2.15 10.50
N LEU A 29 -12.48 2.22 10.94
CA LEU A 29 -11.91 1.32 11.94
C LEU A 29 -11.83 2.10 13.26
N ASP A 30 -12.65 1.71 14.24
CA ASP A 30 -12.81 2.39 15.53
C ASP A 30 -13.11 3.90 15.40
N GLY A 31 -14.05 4.26 14.52
CA GLY A 31 -14.46 5.65 14.29
C GLY A 31 -13.46 6.49 13.49
N VAL A 32 -12.38 5.89 12.96
CA VAL A 32 -11.37 6.57 12.14
C VAL A 32 -11.38 6.00 10.72
N PRO A 33 -11.57 6.80 9.67
CA PRO A 33 -11.48 6.34 8.28
C PRO A 33 -10.15 5.63 8.00
N LEU A 34 -10.19 4.52 7.22
CA LEU A 34 -9.02 3.70 6.93
C LEU A 34 -7.85 4.51 6.37
N VAL A 35 -8.13 5.43 5.45
CA VAL A 35 -7.07 6.30 4.87
C VAL A 35 -6.40 7.17 5.92
N GLN A 36 -7.15 7.69 6.89
CA GLN A 36 -6.59 8.48 7.99
C GLN A 36 -5.79 7.61 8.95
N PHE A 37 -6.30 6.41 9.24
CA PHE A 37 -5.62 5.47 10.11
C PHE A 37 -4.27 5.07 9.50
N THR A 38 -4.27 4.72 8.22
CA THR A 38 -3.06 4.37 7.46
C THR A 38 -2.06 5.53 7.41
N LEU A 39 -2.55 6.76 7.17
CA LEU A 39 -1.71 7.95 7.17
C LEU A 39 -1.02 8.16 8.53
N ARG A 40 -1.75 8.00 9.64
CA ARG A 40 -1.19 8.11 10.99
C ARG A 40 -0.10 7.06 11.23
N ARG A 41 -0.31 5.82 10.82
CA ARG A 41 0.68 4.74 10.94
C ARG A 41 1.96 5.03 10.17
N LEU A 42 1.84 5.50 8.94
CA LEU A 42 3.01 5.91 8.16
C LEU A 42 3.72 7.11 8.76
N ALA A 43 2.97 8.04 9.36
CA ALA A 43 3.54 9.21 10.01
C ALA A 43 4.34 8.88 11.29
N GLU A 44 4.24 7.68 11.84
CA GLU A 44 5.11 7.20 12.93
C GLU A 44 6.57 7.02 12.44
N CYS A 45 6.81 6.80 11.15
CA CYS A 45 8.15 6.74 10.57
C CYS A 45 8.69 8.15 10.32
N ALA A 46 9.75 8.52 11.05
CA ALA A 46 10.32 9.87 11.01
C ALA A 46 10.98 10.22 9.67
N GLU A 47 11.37 9.23 8.88
CA GLU A 47 12.06 9.42 7.61
C GLU A 47 11.14 9.90 6.48
N ILE A 48 9.83 9.63 6.54
CA ILE A 48 8.89 10.10 5.52
C ILE A 48 8.72 11.61 5.67
N THR A 49 8.91 12.36 4.61
CA THR A 49 8.90 13.82 4.63
C THR A 49 7.60 14.45 4.09
N ASP A 50 6.95 13.79 3.15
CA ASP A 50 5.76 14.29 2.45
C ASP A 50 4.76 13.16 2.20
N PHE A 51 3.47 13.50 2.19
CA PHE A 51 2.39 12.57 1.88
C PHE A 51 1.54 13.06 0.71
N PHE A 52 1.28 12.17 -0.25
CA PHE A 52 0.44 12.40 -1.43
C PHE A 52 -0.71 11.38 -1.44
N ILE A 53 -1.95 11.85 -1.47
CA ILE A 53 -3.13 11.00 -1.40
C ILE A 53 -3.98 11.23 -2.65
N PRO A 54 -3.72 10.50 -3.74
CA PRO A 54 -4.58 10.54 -4.92
C PRO A 54 -5.90 9.83 -4.63
N THR A 55 -7.02 10.55 -4.81
CA THR A 55 -8.39 10.05 -4.62
C THR A 55 -9.28 10.48 -5.77
N HIS A 56 -10.54 10.04 -5.83
CA HIS A 56 -11.48 10.53 -6.82
C HIS A 56 -11.76 12.03 -6.63
N ALA A 57 -11.99 12.74 -7.74
CA ALA A 57 -12.22 14.17 -7.72
C ALA A 57 -13.37 14.57 -6.77
N GLU A 58 -14.45 13.78 -6.78
CA GLU A 58 -15.64 13.96 -5.94
C GLU A 58 -15.33 13.83 -4.44
N GLU A 59 -14.34 13.02 -4.08
CA GLU A 59 -13.95 12.72 -2.70
C GLU A 59 -12.85 13.66 -2.18
N ALA A 60 -12.15 14.35 -3.08
CA ALA A 60 -10.95 15.10 -2.72
C ALA A 60 -11.22 16.21 -1.72
N GLU A 61 -12.31 16.96 -1.88
CA GLU A 61 -12.67 18.05 -0.95
C GLU A 61 -13.09 17.51 0.43
N ALA A 62 -13.91 16.46 0.46
CA ALA A 62 -14.33 15.79 1.70
C ALA A 62 -13.09 15.22 2.46
N LEU A 63 -12.15 14.65 1.73
CA LEU A 63 -10.91 14.12 2.34
C LEU A 63 -10.04 15.26 2.88
N ARG A 64 -9.86 16.37 2.13
CA ARG A 64 -9.12 17.54 2.63
C ARG A 64 -9.74 18.08 3.92
N ALA A 65 -11.07 18.21 3.96
CA ALA A 65 -11.79 18.68 5.14
C ALA A 65 -11.57 17.75 6.35
N ARG A 66 -11.61 16.44 6.16
CA ARG A 66 -11.38 15.43 7.21
C ARG A 66 -9.94 15.42 7.70
N LEU A 67 -8.96 15.71 6.85
CA LEU A 67 -7.53 15.78 7.20
C LEU A 67 -7.15 17.12 7.80
N LYS A 68 -7.99 18.15 7.69
CA LYS A 68 -7.75 19.48 8.26
C LYS A 68 -7.67 19.38 9.79
N GLY A 69 -6.56 19.81 10.35
CA GLY A 69 -6.29 19.71 11.80
C GLY A 69 -5.69 18.38 12.26
N GLN A 70 -5.52 17.40 11.37
CA GLN A 70 -4.76 16.21 11.69
C GLN A 70 -3.26 16.49 11.47
N SER A 71 -2.54 16.64 12.57
CA SER A 71 -1.11 16.91 12.50
C SER A 71 -0.35 15.59 12.26
N THR A 72 0.15 15.39 11.07
CA THR A 72 1.23 14.40 10.80
C THR A 72 2.59 15.00 11.12
N GLY A 73 2.67 16.30 11.45
CA GLY A 73 3.90 17.07 11.53
C GLY A 73 4.57 17.32 10.16
N ARG A 74 3.91 16.93 9.06
CA ARG A 74 4.48 16.96 7.69
C ARG A 74 3.42 17.32 6.66
N PRO A 75 3.82 17.85 5.48
CA PRO A 75 2.89 18.19 4.40
C PRO A 75 2.07 16.98 3.94
N VAL A 76 0.75 17.16 3.83
CA VAL A 76 -0.18 16.19 3.25
C VAL A 76 -0.90 16.86 2.09
N ARG A 77 -0.77 16.29 0.90
CA ARG A 77 -1.43 16.79 -0.32
C ARG A 77 -2.45 15.77 -0.81
N VAL A 78 -3.71 16.20 -0.89
CA VAL A 78 -4.79 15.41 -1.51
C VAL A 78 -4.90 15.82 -2.97
N LEU A 79 -4.79 14.84 -3.87
CA LEU A 79 -4.74 15.03 -5.32
C LEU A 79 -5.91 14.30 -5.98
N THR A 80 -6.27 14.72 -7.19
CA THR A 80 -7.14 13.92 -8.04
C THR A 80 -6.36 12.74 -8.60
N GLY A 81 -6.83 11.52 -8.36
CA GLY A 81 -6.29 10.28 -8.91
C GLY A 81 -6.80 10.01 -10.33
N GLY A 82 -6.39 8.88 -10.89
CA GLY A 82 -6.82 8.42 -12.22
C GLY A 82 -7.86 7.30 -12.14
N ASN A 83 -8.13 6.69 -13.30
CA ASN A 83 -9.14 5.65 -13.47
C ASN A 83 -8.72 4.29 -12.89
N SER A 84 -7.43 4.06 -12.72
CA SER A 84 -6.86 2.87 -12.11
C SER A 84 -5.97 3.22 -10.90
N ARG A 85 -5.54 2.18 -10.15
CA ARG A 85 -4.55 2.36 -9.07
C ARG A 85 -3.22 2.89 -9.65
N GLN A 86 -2.77 2.32 -10.78
CA GLN A 86 -1.56 2.76 -11.47
C GLN A 86 -1.68 4.21 -11.94
N ASP A 87 -2.80 4.62 -12.55
CA ASP A 87 -3.01 6.01 -12.97
C ASP A 87 -3.03 6.97 -11.78
N SER A 88 -3.58 6.54 -10.65
CA SER A 88 -3.61 7.35 -9.44
C SER A 88 -2.21 7.57 -8.85
N VAL A 89 -1.36 6.53 -8.87
CA VAL A 89 0.04 6.67 -8.47
C VAL A 89 0.78 7.55 -9.48
N ALA A 90 0.57 7.35 -10.79
CA ALA A 90 1.16 8.19 -11.84
C ALA A 90 0.82 9.68 -11.67
N ALA A 91 -0.43 9.99 -11.34
CA ALA A 91 -0.85 11.37 -11.04
C ALA A 91 -0.10 11.94 -9.83
N ALA A 92 0.07 11.15 -8.77
CA ALA A 92 0.82 11.60 -7.60
C ALA A 92 2.31 11.81 -7.90
N LEU A 93 2.91 10.97 -8.75
CA LEU A 93 4.32 11.08 -9.14
C LEU A 93 4.64 12.42 -9.80
N THR A 94 3.69 13.08 -10.49
CA THR A 94 3.90 14.40 -11.09
C THR A 94 4.08 15.52 -10.05
N GLU A 95 3.60 15.28 -8.82
CA GLU A 95 3.64 16.25 -7.71
C GLU A 95 4.77 15.97 -6.72
N VAL A 96 5.43 14.80 -6.84
CA VAL A 96 6.57 14.45 -6.00
C VAL A 96 7.73 15.41 -6.27
N PRO A 97 8.35 15.98 -5.24
CA PRO A 97 9.49 16.87 -5.39
C PRO A 97 10.66 16.18 -6.13
N ARG A 98 11.30 16.93 -7.03
CA ARG A 98 12.41 16.41 -7.86
C ARG A 98 13.64 15.99 -7.06
N ASP A 99 13.78 16.47 -5.84
CA ASP A 99 14.84 16.14 -4.89
C ASP A 99 14.48 14.96 -3.98
N ALA A 100 13.35 14.27 -4.23
CA ALA A 100 13.03 13.04 -3.53
C ALA A 100 14.06 11.95 -3.85
N GLU A 101 14.61 11.36 -2.78
CA GLU A 101 15.51 10.21 -2.88
C GLU A 101 14.72 8.92 -3.12
N LEU A 102 13.70 8.71 -2.29
CA LEU A 102 12.86 7.54 -2.33
C LEU A 102 11.38 7.91 -2.48
N ILE A 103 10.65 7.04 -3.15
CA ILE A 103 9.17 7.07 -3.20
C ILE A 103 8.65 5.79 -2.56
N LEU A 104 7.78 5.96 -1.58
CA LEU A 104 7.07 4.90 -0.88
C LEU A 104 5.63 4.87 -1.36
N VAL A 105 5.14 3.72 -1.86
CA VAL A 105 3.74 3.54 -2.21
C VAL A 105 3.10 2.57 -1.22
N HIS A 106 1.99 3.00 -0.59
CA HIS A 106 1.30 2.18 0.40
C HIS A 106 -0.21 2.25 0.23
N ASP A 107 -0.86 1.09 0.18
CA ASP A 107 -2.32 1.00 0.04
C ASP A 107 -3.03 1.70 1.21
N ALA A 108 -3.89 2.68 0.92
CA ALA A 108 -4.66 3.44 1.92
C ALA A 108 -5.57 2.57 2.82
N VAL A 109 -5.74 1.31 2.47
CA VAL A 109 -6.56 0.32 3.17
C VAL A 109 -5.74 -0.79 3.85
N ARG A 110 -4.47 -0.53 4.18
CA ARG A 110 -3.62 -1.36 5.06
C ARG A 110 -3.28 -0.60 6.34
N PRO A 111 -4.25 -0.43 7.26
CA PRO A 111 -4.10 0.46 8.41
C PRO A 111 -3.17 -0.10 9.50
N LEU A 112 -2.79 -1.37 9.43
CA LEU A 112 -2.06 -2.05 10.51
C LEU A 112 -0.57 -2.27 10.22
N VAL A 113 -0.02 -1.55 9.23
CA VAL A 113 1.43 -1.53 9.00
C VAL A 113 2.14 -0.97 10.24
N LYS A 114 3.27 -1.57 10.61
CA LYS A 114 4.07 -1.13 11.75
C LYS A 114 5.24 -0.27 11.32
N ARG A 115 5.62 0.69 12.18
CA ARG A 115 6.76 1.58 11.94
C ARG A 115 8.03 0.81 11.59
N GLU A 116 8.35 -0.25 12.33
CA GLU A 116 9.56 -1.05 12.11
C GLU A 116 9.57 -1.74 10.73
N GLN A 117 8.41 -2.08 10.19
CA GLN A 117 8.29 -2.64 8.84
C GLN A 117 8.57 -1.57 7.78
N VAL A 118 8.04 -0.36 7.98
CA VAL A 118 8.27 0.79 7.11
C VAL A 118 9.76 1.16 7.09
N GLU A 119 10.39 1.27 8.26
CA GLU A 119 11.81 1.59 8.39
C GLU A 119 12.70 0.54 7.72
N ARG A 120 12.39 -0.75 7.88
CA ARG A 120 13.17 -1.85 7.25
C ARG A 120 13.08 -1.83 5.73
N VAL A 121 11.89 -1.63 5.15
CA VAL A 121 11.75 -1.60 3.69
C VAL A 121 12.38 -0.34 3.09
N ILE A 122 12.37 0.79 3.80
CA ILE A 122 13.07 2.01 3.41
C ILE A 122 14.59 1.76 3.39
N ALA A 123 15.14 1.17 4.45
CA ALA A 123 16.57 0.87 4.54
C ALA A 123 17.02 -0.07 3.41
N GLU A 124 16.24 -1.11 3.12
CA GLU A 124 16.53 -2.05 2.03
C GLU A 124 16.46 -1.37 0.66
N ALA A 125 15.40 -0.59 0.38
CA ALA A 125 15.28 0.13 -0.89
C ALA A 125 16.41 1.15 -1.10
N ARG A 126 16.89 1.79 -0.03
CA ARG A 126 18.04 2.70 -0.10
C ARG A 126 19.32 1.96 -0.50
N ALA A 127 19.46 0.70 -0.09
CA ALA A 127 20.63 -0.11 -0.38
C ALA A 127 20.61 -0.73 -1.79
N CYS A 128 19.43 -1.20 -2.25
CA CYS A 128 19.31 -1.98 -3.50
C CYS A 128 18.51 -1.29 -4.62
N GLY A 129 17.87 -0.14 -4.34
CA GLY A 129 17.09 0.61 -5.33
C GLY A 129 15.59 0.31 -5.31
N ALA A 130 15.16 -0.91 -4.96
CA ALA A 130 13.75 -1.31 -4.95
C ALA A 130 13.49 -2.41 -3.91
N ALA A 131 12.54 -2.18 -3.00
CA ALA A 131 12.15 -3.19 -2.00
C ALA A 131 10.65 -3.11 -1.67
N ILE A 132 10.07 -4.27 -1.37
CA ILE A 132 8.67 -4.39 -0.98
C ILE A 132 8.53 -5.18 0.32
N LEU A 133 7.42 -5.01 1.02
CA LEU A 133 7.01 -5.98 2.03
C LEU A 133 6.33 -7.18 1.36
N GLY A 134 6.53 -8.36 1.91
CA GLY A 134 5.86 -9.56 1.46
C GLY A 134 5.89 -10.67 2.50
N VAL A 135 4.96 -11.62 2.40
CA VAL A 135 4.91 -12.81 3.26
C VAL A 135 4.98 -14.07 2.41
N PRO A 136 5.70 -15.12 2.85
CA PRO A 136 5.72 -16.40 2.14
C PRO A 136 4.32 -16.99 2.04
N ALA A 137 4.00 -17.66 0.93
CA ALA A 137 2.78 -18.43 0.80
C ALA A 137 2.83 -19.66 1.72
N LEU A 138 1.86 -19.80 2.63
CA LEU A 138 1.77 -20.93 3.55
C LEU A 138 0.99 -22.10 2.95
N ASP A 139 -0.11 -21.80 2.24
CA ASP A 139 -0.94 -22.80 1.60
C ASP A 139 -0.34 -23.28 0.26
N THR A 140 -0.82 -24.42 -0.21
CA THR A 140 -0.45 -24.94 -1.54
C THR A 140 -1.02 -24.01 -2.64
N VAL A 141 -0.14 -23.43 -3.45
CA VAL A 141 -0.54 -22.53 -4.54
C VAL A 141 -0.85 -23.32 -5.80
N LYS A 142 -2.04 -23.11 -6.36
CA LYS A 142 -2.49 -23.72 -7.61
C LYS A 142 -2.64 -22.67 -8.71
N GLU A 143 -2.02 -22.94 -9.83
CA GLU A 143 -2.36 -22.25 -11.06
C GLU A 143 -3.67 -22.79 -11.62
N VAL A 144 -4.57 -21.91 -12.05
CA VAL A 144 -5.89 -22.31 -12.53
C VAL A 144 -6.25 -21.62 -13.85
N LYS A 145 -6.92 -22.35 -14.72
CA LYS A 145 -7.60 -21.78 -15.87
C LYS A 145 -9.08 -21.62 -15.51
N ARG A 146 -9.60 -20.42 -15.60
CA ARG A 146 -11.05 -20.18 -15.53
C ARG A 146 -11.64 -20.76 -16.81
N ALA A 147 -12.23 -21.94 -16.72
CA ALA A 147 -13.05 -22.53 -17.78
C ALA A 147 -14.43 -21.87 -17.74
N SER A 148 -15.17 -21.92 -18.86
CA SER A 148 -16.60 -21.59 -18.93
C SER A 148 -17.43 -22.68 -18.24
N LEU A 149 -17.09 -23.01 -16.99
CA LEU A 149 -17.81 -23.96 -16.16
C LEU A 149 -18.89 -23.22 -15.37
N PRO A 150 -20.07 -23.82 -15.15
CA PRO A 150 -21.11 -23.22 -14.34
C PRO A 150 -20.62 -22.99 -12.90
N GLY A 151 -20.88 -21.80 -12.34
CA GLY A 151 -20.50 -21.43 -10.99
C GLY A 151 -19.05 -20.93 -10.85
N ASP A 152 -18.55 -20.86 -9.61
CA ASP A 152 -17.20 -20.40 -9.26
C ASP A 152 -16.14 -21.52 -9.37
N VAL A 153 -16.22 -22.35 -10.40
CA VAL A 153 -15.32 -23.49 -10.62
C VAL A 153 -14.17 -23.11 -11.55
N ALA A 154 -12.98 -23.60 -11.28
CA ALA A 154 -11.80 -23.45 -12.13
C ALA A 154 -11.05 -24.79 -12.25
N LEU A 155 -10.39 -25.00 -13.39
CA LEU A 155 -9.51 -26.15 -13.61
C LEU A 155 -8.10 -25.85 -13.11
N ILE A 156 -7.56 -26.74 -12.26
CA ILE A 156 -6.16 -26.69 -11.86
C ILE A 156 -5.30 -27.10 -13.06
N THR A 157 -4.34 -26.24 -13.42
CA THR A 157 -3.37 -26.49 -14.50
C THR A 157 -1.99 -26.88 -13.96
N ALA A 158 -1.60 -26.34 -12.80
CA ALA A 158 -0.32 -26.65 -12.18
C ALA A 158 -0.35 -26.44 -10.65
N THR A 159 0.66 -26.99 -9.98
CA THR A 159 1.00 -26.64 -8.59
C THR A 159 2.27 -25.82 -8.64
N ILE A 160 2.22 -24.60 -8.10
CA ILE A 160 3.39 -23.73 -8.00
C ILE A 160 4.11 -24.03 -6.68
N PRO A 161 5.43 -24.33 -6.71
CA PRO A 161 6.20 -24.51 -5.48
C PRO A 161 6.10 -23.28 -4.58
N ARG A 162 5.45 -23.42 -3.41
CA ARG A 162 5.17 -22.30 -2.51
C ARG A 162 6.43 -21.64 -1.96
N GLU A 163 7.55 -22.36 -1.93
CA GLU A 163 8.87 -21.88 -1.51
C GLU A 163 9.40 -20.76 -2.43
N ARG A 164 8.80 -20.62 -3.62
CA ARG A 164 9.11 -19.59 -4.61
C ARG A 164 8.04 -18.51 -4.71
N VAL A 165 7.05 -18.53 -3.82
CA VAL A 165 5.90 -17.62 -3.88
C VAL A 165 5.88 -16.74 -2.65
N VAL A 166 5.85 -15.43 -2.90
CA VAL A 166 5.64 -14.40 -1.89
C VAL A 166 4.34 -13.67 -2.21
N LEU A 167 3.52 -13.48 -1.20
CA LEU A 167 2.34 -12.62 -1.30
C LEU A 167 2.79 -11.18 -1.05
N ALA A 168 2.83 -10.39 -2.13
CA ALA A 168 3.29 -9.02 -2.09
C ALA A 168 2.38 -8.14 -1.22
N GLN A 169 3.01 -7.35 -0.38
CA GLN A 169 2.36 -6.33 0.44
C GLN A 169 2.91 -4.94 0.11
N THR A 170 2.32 -3.92 0.70
CA THR A 170 2.88 -2.57 0.75
C THR A 170 3.22 -2.22 2.21
N PRO A 171 4.19 -1.32 2.48
CA PRO A 171 4.84 -0.40 1.54
C PRO A 171 5.72 -1.10 0.49
N GLN A 172 5.75 -0.49 -0.68
CA GLN A 172 6.71 -0.74 -1.74
C GLN A 172 7.54 0.53 -1.89
N VAL A 173 8.86 0.44 -1.83
CA VAL A 173 9.76 1.59 -1.79
C VAL A 173 10.80 1.49 -2.89
N PHE A 174 11.06 2.58 -3.58
CA PHE A 174 11.91 2.63 -4.74
C PHE A 174 12.76 3.91 -4.74
N HIS A 175 13.94 3.86 -5.33
CA HIS A 175 14.62 5.07 -5.76
C HIS A 175 13.69 5.87 -6.69
N ALA A 176 13.59 7.18 -6.46
CA ALA A 176 12.63 8.03 -7.18
C ALA A 176 12.87 7.99 -8.70
N ALA A 177 14.12 8.05 -9.14
CA ALA A 177 14.45 7.98 -10.56
C ALA A 177 14.01 6.66 -11.21
N LEU A 178 14.23 5.52 -10.51
CA LEU A 178 13.86 4.20 -11.00
C LEU A 178 12.34 4.06 -11.16
N LEU A 179 11.57 4.50 -10.16
CA LEU A 179 10.10 4.41 -10.23
C LEU A 179 9.54 5.31 -11.32
N LEU A 180 10.06 6.54 -11.47
CA LEU A 180 9.66 7.46 -12.53
C LEU A 180 9.94 6.87 -13.93
N GLU A 181 11.10 6.24 -14.13
CA GLU A 181 11.44 5.54 -15.36
C GLU A 181 10.49 4.37 -15.64
N ALA A 182 10.18 3.55 -14.62
CA ALA A 182 9.26 2.42 -14.74
C ALA A 182 7.86 2.87 -15.19
N PHE A 183 7.34 3.95 -14.62
CA PHE A 183 6.05 4.52 -15.05
C PHE A 183 6.10 5.13 -16.45
N ALA A 184 7.18 5.79 -16.82
CA ALA A 184 7.35 6.35 -18.16
C ALA A 184 7.38 5.25 -19.23
N ARG A 185 8.13 4.18 -18.99
CA ARG A 185 8.22 3.01 -19.87
C ARG A 185 6.88 2.30 -19.98
N ALA A 186 6.23 2.03 -18.86
CA ALA A 186 4.91 1.38 -18.85
C ALA A 186 3.88 2.16 -19.67
N ARG A 187 3.89 3.49 -19.57
CA ARG A 187 3.02 4.37 -20.37
C ARG A 187 3.32 4.28 -21.88
N GLN A 188 4.60 4.24 -22.27
CA GLN A 188 5.02 4.15 -23.66
C GLN A 188 4.62 2.81 -24.28
N GLU A 189 4.72 1.73 -23.52
CA GLU A 189 4.48 0.35 -23.97
C GLU A 189 3.04 -0.15 -23.70
N GLY A 190 2.19 0.67 -23.06
CA GLY A 190 0.82 0.34 -22.72
C GLY A 190 0.70 -0.77 -21.67
N ILE A 191 1.70 -0.88 -20.76
CA ILE A 191 1.77 -1.92 -19.74
C ILE A 191 0.96 -1.55 -18.52
N THR A 192 0.19 -2.52 -18.03
CA THR A 192 -0.53 -2.43 -16.76
C THR A 192 -0.02 -3.51 -15.81
N ALA A 193 0.42 -3.10 -14.63
CA ALA A 193 0.83 -3.99 -13.55
C ALA A 193 -0.12 -3.91 -12.34
N SER A 194 -0.11 -4.94 -11.52
CA SER A 194 -0.94 -4.97 -10.30
C SER A 194 -0.38 -4.11 -9.17
N ASP A 195 0.94 -3.85 -9.22
CA ASP A 195 1.67 -3.04 -8.25
C ASP A 195 2.91 -2.39 -8.90
N GLU A 196 3.63 -1.57 -8.15
CA GLU A 196 4.80 -0.84 -8.61
C GLU A 196 6.01 -1.75 -8.84
N ALA A 197 6.13 -2.82 -8.04
CA ALA A 197 7.20 -3.81 -8.21
C ALA A 197 7.16 -4.43 -9.61
N GLY A 198 5.99 -4.82 -10.10
CA GLY A 198 5.84 -5.39 -11.44
C GLY A 198 6.26 -4.44 -12.56
N LEU A 199 6.16 -3.12 -12.38
CA LEU A 199 6.67 -2.14 -13.35
C LEU A 199 8.20 -2.06 -13.33
N VAL A 200 8.80 -2.16 -12.15
CA VAL A 200 10.26 -2.14 -11.97
C VAL A 200 10.90 -3.43 -12.47
N GLU A 201 10.26 -4.58 -12.20
CA GLU A 201 10.65 -5.89 -12.75
C GLU A 201 10.61 -5.88 -14.29
N HIS A 202 9.62 -5.22 -14.89
CA HIS A 202 9.52 -5.08 -16.35
C HIS A 202 10.71 -4.31 -16.96
N LEU A 203 11.34 -3.39 -16.21
CA LEU A 203 12.59 -2.74 -16.61
C LEU A 203 13.80 -3.66 -16.50
N GLY A 204 13.66 -4.86 -15.93
CA GLY A 204 14.76 -5.79 -15.69
C GLY A 204 15.57 -5.49 -14.42
N HIS A 205 15.01 -4.69 -13.50
CA HIS A 205 15.64 -4.41 -12.20
C HIS A 205 15.17 -5.39 -11.13
N ASP A 206 16.10 -5.80 -10.27
CA ASP A 206 15.78 -6.63 -9.11
C ASP A 206 14.96 -5.86 -8.09
N VAL A 207 13.97 -6.53 -7.49
CA VAL A 207 13.16 -6.00 -6.39
C VAL A 207 13.32 -6.91 -5.19
N HIS A 208 13.81 -6.37 -4.09
CA HIS A 208 14.02 -7.13 -2.87
C HIS A 208 12.73 -7.28 -2.06
N VAL A 209 12.56 -8.43 -1.40
CA VAL A 209 11.43 -8.67 -0.52
C VAL A 209 11.88 -8.65 0.93
N VAL A 210 11.35 -7.70 1.70
CA VAL A 210 11.50 -7.63 3.15
C VAL A 210 10.33 -8.35 3.80
N LEU A 211 10.60 -9.17 4.82
CA LEU A 211 9.55 -9.93 5.51
C LEU A 211 8.51 -8.98 6.13
N GLY A 212 7.27 -9.10 5.64
CA GLY A 212 6.10 -8.39 6.10
C GLY A 212 5.43 -9.04 7.32
N SER A 213 4.12 -8.96 7.40
CA SER A 213 3.33 -9.60 8.46
C SER A 213 1.92 -9.91 7.96
N ASP A 214 1.35 -11.02 8.39
CA ASP A 214 -0.05 -11.35 8.15
C ASP A 214 -1.01 -10.30 8.74
N ARG A 215 -0.58 -9.60 9.80
CA ARG A 215 -1.35 -8.49 10.39
C ARG A 215 -1.39 -7.24 9.51
N ASN A 216 -0.47 -7.08 8.55
CA ASN A 216 -0.51 -6.00 7.56
C ASN A 216 -1.49 -6.33 6.43
N LEU A 217 -2.71 -6.70 6.81
CA LEU A 217 -3.75 -7.11 5.86
C LEU A 217 -4.26 -5.93 5.04
N LYS A 218 -4.68 -6.23 3.81
CA LYS A 218 -5.39 -5.29 2.94
C LYS A 218 -6.89 -5.47 3.15
N ILE A 219 -7.58 -4.46 3.65
CA ILE A 219 -9.03 -4.50 3.84
C ILE A 219 -9.72 -4.43 2.47
N THR A 220 -10.33 -5.56 2.07
CA THR A 220 -10.96 -5.75 0.76
C THR A 220 -12.34 -6.35 0.83
N ARG A 221 -12.68 -7.05 1.93
CA ARG A 221 -13.94 -7.73 2.20
C ARG A 221 -14.43 -7.37 3.60
N PRO A 222 -15.73 -7.53 3.91
CA PRO A 222 -16.27 -7.26 5.25
C PRO A 222 -15.52 -7.98 6.38
N GLY A 223 -15.21 -9.26 6.22
CA GLY A 223 -14.46 -10.05 7.21
C GLY A 223 -13.06 -9.53 7.50
N ASP A 224 -12.41 -8.83 6.54
CA ASP A 224 -11.10 -8.21 6.78
C ASP A 224 -11.21 -7.08 7.82
N MET A 225 -12.36 -6.40 7.87
CA MET A 225 -12.61 -5.34 8.86
C MET A 225 -12.74 -5.92 10.28
N GLU A 226 -13.39 -7.06 10.43
CA GLU A 226 -13.51 -7.75 11.72
C GLU A 226 -12.14 -8.19 12.21
N LEU A 227 -11.35 -8.78 11.32
CA LEU A 227 -9.97 -9.20 11.61
C LEU A 227 -9.08 -8.00 11.96
N ALA A 228 -9.25 -6.87 11.27
CA ALA A 228 -8.51 -5.65 11.58
C ALA A 228 -8.83 -5.11 12.98
N ARG A 229 -10.11 -5.12 13.40
CA ARG A 229 -10.52 -4.74 14.76
C ARG A 229 -9.89 -5.65 15.81
N PHE A 230 -9.97 -6.96 15.59
CA PHE A 230 -9.35 -7.93 16.48
C PHE A 230 -7.83 -7.69 16.65
N TYR A 231 -7.10 -7.47 15.58
CA TYR A 231 -5.66 -7.19 15.66
C TYR A 231 -5.35 -5.87 16.37
N LEU A 232 -6.17 -4.84 16.18
CA LEU A 232 -6.03 -3.56 16.86
C LEU A 232 -6.27 -3.68 18.38
N GLU A 233 -7.27 -4.46 18.80
CA GLU A 233 -7.53 -4.76 20.20
C GLU A 233 -6.34 -5.51 20.85
N GLN A 234 -5.79 -6.51 20.17
CA GLN A 234 -4.61 -7.23 20.62
C GLN A 234 -3.37 -6.33 20.76
N GLU A 235 -3.20 -5.38 19.85
CA GLU A 235 -2.11 -4.41 19.91
C GLU A 235 -2.25 -3.50 21.14
N ARG A 236 -3.45 -2.98 21.41
CA ARG A 236 -3.76 -2.15 22.59
C ARG A 236 -3.55 -2.90 23.90
N ALA A 237 -4.00 -4.15 23.97
CA ALA A 237 -3.81 -4.99 25.15
C ALA A 237 -2.32 -5.21 25.44
N SER A 238 -1.52 -5.44 24.41
CA SER A 238 -0.07 -5.65 24.54
C SER A 238 0.65 -4.38 25.02
N GLN A 239 0.23 -3.21 24.55
CA GLN A 239 0.80 -1.91 24.95
C GLN A 239 0.41 -1.54 26.40
N GLY A 240 -0.84 -1.83 26.81
CA GLY A 240 -1.30 -1.63 28.19
C GLY A 240 -0.55 -2.50 29.20
N ALA A 241 -0.26 -3.76 28.84
CA ALA A 241 0.51 -4.66 29.67
C ALA A 241 1.99 -4.26 29.82
N ALA A 242 2.57 -3.61 28.83
CA ALA A 242 3.94 -3.10 28.87
C ALA A 242 4.06 -1.80 29.68
N GLY A 243 3.03 -0.95 29.68
CA GLY A 243 3.00 0.32 30.45
C GLY A 243 2.74 0.14 31.95
N GLY A 244 2.17 -0.99 32.39
CA GLY A 244 1.87 -1.27 33.80
C GLY A 244 3.02 -1.86 34.62
N LYS A 245 4.22 -2.01 34.04
CA LYS A 245 5.41 -2.58 34.72
C LYS A 245 6.51 -1.52 35.03
N ARG A 246 6.14 -0.24 35.13
CA ARG A 246 7.08 0.82 35.58
C ARG A 246 6.69 1.33 36.96
#